data_b506d4547304394f42a3cdf897ab1a37
#
_entry.id   b506d4547304394f42a3cdf897ab1a37
#
_cell.length_a   1.000
_cell.length_b   1.000
_cell.length_c   1.000
_cell.angle_alpha   90.00
_cell.angle_beta   90.00
_cell.angle_gamma   90.00
#
_symmetry.space_group_name_H-M   'P 1'
#
loop_
_entity.id
_entity.type
_entity.pdbx_description
1 polymer ?
#
loop_
_entity_poly.entity_id
_entity_poly.type
_entity_poly.pdbx_seq_one_letter_code
_entity_poly.pdbx_strand_id
1 'polypeptide(L)'
;LADLAAADLVLWLPADDGRFIAAAHCRPATSTTVHVDDIIGLHLPAAREIDLRRALHSGEVVRSPAARWAGTYSMMETCVPVCHEGRIIAVVTREANLSSPRLSLGFEGWTVAAADTLCQMMARGEYPYDSTPQVTSHGVPRVLDGALLLDAEGRVQHATPNAVSCLRRLGIRTHVTGKVLAQEITEVIGDGTLIEESMAVVVMGRASWRVEIAARASTVSMRALPLVNGRKRLGAVILTRDVSEVHRHEQELMTKD
;
A
#
# COMPACT_ATOMS: atom_id res chain seq x y z
N LEU A 1 -1.14 1.64 -2.56
CA LEU A 1 -0.67 3.01 -2.35
C LEU A 1 -1.84 3.99 -2.31
N ALA A 2 -2.83 3.91 -3.23
CA ALA A 2 -4.01 4.79 -3.22
C ALA A 2 -4.72 4.82 -1.87
N ASP A 3 -4.98 3.65 -1.27
CA ASP A 3 -5.65 3.54 0.03
C ASP A 3 -4.83 4.12 1.19
N LEU A 4 -3.49 3.95 1.20
CA LEU A 4 -2.61 4.57 2.20
C LEU A 4 -2.60 6.09 2.09
N ALA A 5 -2.59 6.58 0.85
CA ALA A 5 -2.56 8.01 0.55
C ALA A 5 -3.93 8.68 0.71
N ALA A 6 -5.03 7.90 0.77
CA ALA A 6 -6.41 8.37 0.67
C ALA A 6 -6.59 9.31 -0.54
N ALA A 7 -6.05 8.92 -1.70
CA ALA A 7 -5.96 9.73 -2.90
C ALA A 7 -6.03 8.89 -4.18
N ASP A 8 -6.55 9.45 -5.24
CA ASP A 8 -6.46 8.87 -6.56
C ASP A 8 -4.99 8.81 -7.02
N LEU A 9 -4.63 7.76 -7.73
CA LEU A 9 -3.34 7.63 -8.39
C LEU A 9 -3.57 7.48 -9.89
N VAL A 10 -3.03 8.39 -10.67
CA VAL A 10 -3.11 8.34 -12.14
C VAL A 10 -1.71 8.23 -12.71
N LEU A 11 -1.49 7.20 -13.52
CA LEU A 11 -0.23 7.02 -14.25
C LEU A 11 -0.31 7.78 -15.59
N TRP A 12 0.61 8.70 -15.79
CA TRP A 12 0.75 9.51 -16.98
C TRP A 12 1.98 9.10 -17.77
N LEU A 13 1.77 8.73 -19.03
CA LEU A 13 2.86 8.45 -19.97
C LEU A 13 3.08 9.64 -20.88
N PRO A 14 4.34 10.02 -21.17
CA PRO A 14 4.63 10.98 -22.23
C PRO A 14 4.28 10.35 -23.59
N ALA A 15 3.50 11.07 -24.39
CA ALA A 15 3.12 10.69 -25.76
C ALA A 15 4.07 11.32 -26.79
N ASP A 16 4.08 10.81 -28.01
CA ASP A 16 4.96 11.29 -29.10
C ASP A 16 4.72 12.76 -29.47
N ASP A 17 3.50 13.26 -29.26
CA ASP A 17 3.13 14.65 -29.45
C ASP A 17 3.60 15.60 -28.32
N GLY A 18 4.33 15.04 -27.35
CA GLY A 18 4.85 15.77 -26.20
C GLY A 18 3.83 16.04 -25.10
N ARG A 19 2.60 15.58 -25.22
CA ARG A 19 1.58 15.66 -24.17
C ARG A 19 1.66 14.43 -23.25
N PHE A 20 0.89 14.45 -22.18
CA PHE A 20 0.72 13.28 -21.28
C PHE A 20 -0.62 12.63 -21.50
N ILE A 21 -0.65 11.29 -21.50
CA ILE A 21 -1.85 10.48 -21.62
C ILE A 21 -2.02 9.61 -20.35
N ALA A 22 -3.25 9.52 -19.83
CA ALA A 22 -3.55 8.67 -18.69
C ALA A 22 -3.54 7.20 -19.11
N ALA A 23 -2.61 6.41 -18.57
CA ALA A 23 -2.45 5.00 -18.89
C ALA A 23 -3.11 4.07 -17.86
N ALA A 24 -3.21 4.51 -16.61
CA ALA A 24 -3.88 3.76 -15.54
C ALA A 24 -4.41 4.70 -14.47
N HIS A 25 -5.49 4.27 -13.81
CA HIS A 25 -6.11 4.99 -12.70
C HIS A 25 -6.45 4.02 -11.57
N CYS A 26 -6.05 4.37 -10.35
CA CYS A 26 -6.38 3.62 -9.14
C CYS A 26 -7.12 4.54 -8.17
N ARG A 27 -8.38 4.22 -7.90
CA ARG A 27 -9.22 4.95 -6.96
C ARG A 27 -8.99 4.47 -5.52
N PRO A 28 -8.98 5.37 -4.53
CA PRO A 28 -8.88 4.98 -3.14
C PRO A 28 -10.21 4.37 -2.64
N ALA A 29 -10.14 3.34 -1.79
CA ALA A 29 -11.27 2.87 -1.01
C ALA A 29 -11.42 3.62 0.34
N THR A 30 -10.42 4.41 0.71
CA THR A 30 -10.32 5.14 1.99
C THR A 30 -10.72 6.61 1.89
N SER A 31 -11.08 7.09 0.71
CA SER A 31 -11.49 8.47 0.43
C SER A 31 -12.39 8.52 -0.80
N THR A 32 -13.06 9.65 -1.00
CA THR A 32 -13.83 9.89 -2.22
C THR A 32 -12.88 10.23 -3.37
N THR A 33 -13.06 9.56 -4.51
CA THR A 33 -12.33 9.85 -5.75
C THR A 33 -12.57 11.29 -6.22
N VAL A 34 -11.56 11.90 -6.84
CA VAL A 34 -11.69 13.19 -7.53
C VAL A 34 -12.15 13.01 -8.98
N HIS A 35 -12.04 11.80 -9.54
CA HIS A 35 -12.43 11.48 -10.91
C HIS A 35 -13.65 10.55 -10.90
N VAL A 36 -14.81 11.11 -11.22
CA VAL A 36 -16.06 10.34 -11.33
C VAL A 36 -16.06 9.50 -12.61
N ASP A 37 -15.61 10.11 -13.71
CA ASP A 37 -15.57 9.47 -15.02
C ASP A 37 -14.26 8.67 -15.23
N ASP A 38 -14.25 7.81 -16.24
CA ASP A 38 -13.04 7.15 -16.68
C ASP A 38 -12.14 8.15 -17.43
N ILE A 39 -10.90 8.24 -16.98
CA ILE A 39 -9.90 9.17 -17.54
C ILE A 39 -8.83 8.45 -18.36
N ILE A 40 -8.86 7.11 -18.42
CA ILE A 40 -7.86 6.34 -19.18
C ILE A 40 -7.96 6.70 -20.66
N GLY A 41 -6.82 6.96 -21.27
CA GLY A 41 -6.72 7.40 -22.65
C GLY A 41 -6.91 8.91 -22.86
N LEU A 42 -7.30 9.66 -21.82
CA LEU A 42 -7.45 11.11 -21.93
C LEU A 42 -6.10 11.81 -21.78
N HIS A 43 -5.96 12.94 -22.46
CA HIS A 43 -4.79 13.82 -22.32
C HIS A 43 -4.89 14.66 -21.06
N LEU A 44 -3.72 14.89 -20.43
CA LEU A 44 -3.62 15.81 -19.31
C LEU A 44 -3.96 17.25 -19.77
N PRO A 45 -4.79 18.00 -19.03
CA PRO A 45 -5.01 19.42 -19.30
C PRO A 45 -3.70 20.21 -19.23
N ALA A 46 -3.47 21.12 -20.21
CA ALA A 46 -2.24 21.88 -20.34
C ALA A 46 -1.85 22.65 -19.06
N ALA A 47 -2.83 23.15 -18.32
CA ALA A 47 -2.60 23.85 -17.04
C ALA A 47 -1.92 22.99 -15.95
N ARG A 48 -1.97 21.65 -16.07
CA ARG A 48 -1.36 20.69 -15.12
C ARG A 48 0.01 20.20 -15.60
N GLU A 49 0.38 20.40 -16.85
CA GLU A 49 1.61 19.81 -17.42
C GLU A 49 2.90 20.31 -16.78
N ILE A 50 2.94 21.53 -16.26
CA ILE A 50 4.15 22.16 -15.72
C ILE A 50 4.78 21.31 -14.60
N ASP A 51 3.98 20.88 -13.62
CA ASP A 51 4.47 20.10 -12.48
C ASP A 51 4.84 18.68 -12.89
N LEU A 52 4.08 18.06 -13.81
CA LEU A 52 4.43 16.74 -14.37
C LEU A 52 5.75 16.79 -15.15
N ARG A 53 5.92 17.77 -16.03
CA ARG A 53 7.18 17.95 -16.78
C ARG A 53 8.36 18.17 -15.85
N ARG A 54 8.16 18.96 -14.78
CA ARG A 54 9.19 19.15 -13.76
C ARG A 54 9.57 17.84 -13.11
N ALA A 55 8.60 17.04 -12.64
CA ALA A 55 8.85 15.73 -12.04
C ALA A 55 9.54 14.76 -13.00
N LEU A 56 9.11 14.71 -14.29
CA LEU A 56 9.70 13.87 -15.32
C LEU A 56 11.19 14.21 -15.58
N HIS A 57 11.53 15.50 -15.60
CA HIS A 57 12.90 15.95 -15.92
C HIS A 57 13.82 15.95 -14.70
N SER A 58 13.33 16.35 -13.52
CA SER A 58 14.16 16.39 -12.32
C SER A 58 14.35 15.03 -11.65
N GLY A 59 13.43 14.07 -11.87
CA GLY A 59 13.41 12.82 -11.14
C GLY A 59 13.01 12.98 -9.66
N GLU A 60 12.49 14.16 -9.28
CA GLU A 60 12.09 14.48 -7.91
C GLU A 60 10.57 14.58 -7.77
N VAL A 61 10.08 14.27 -6.58
CA VAL A 61 8.65 14.44 -6.25
C VAL A 61 8.31 15.91 -6.19
N VAL A 62 7.35 16.35 -7.01
CA VAL A 62 6.88 17.73 -7.11
C VAL A 62 5.51 17.83 -6.48
N ARG A 63 5.37 18.71 -5.47
CA ARG A 63 4.08 19.02 -4.85
C ARG A 63 3.55 20.33 -5.40
N SER A 64 2.30 20.34 -5.85
CA SER A 64 1.65 21.58 -6.27
C SER A 64 1.55 22.55 -5.10
N PRO A 65 1.88 23.84 -5.28
CA PRO A 65 1.90 24.82 -4.19
C PRO A 65 0.50 25.20 -3.72
N ALA A 66 -0.52 24.95 -4.52
CA ALA A 66 -1.92 25.31 -4.25
C ALA A 66 -2.87 24.19 -4.68
N ALA A 67 -4.04 24.18 -4.06
CA ALA A 67 -5.13 23.31 -4.46
C ALA A 67 -5.58 23.63 -5.89
N ARG A 68 -6.00 22.61 -6.60
CA ARG A 68 -6.55 22.69 -7.97
C ARG A 68 -8.00 22.20 -7.99
N TRP A 69 -8.72 22.53 -9.02
CA TRP A 69 -10.07 22.01 -9.23
C TRP A 69 -10.04 20.85 -10.23
N ALA A 70 -10.66 19.73 -9.86
CA ALA A 70 -10.98 18.61 -10.74
C ALA A 70 -12.51 18.52 -10.81
N GLY A 71 -13.11 19.09 -11.86
CA GLY A 71 -14.54 19.25 -11.94
C GLY A 71 -15.08 20.06 -10.77
N THR A 72 -15.89 19.46 -9.89
CA THR A 72 -16.50 20.09 -8.71
C THR A 72 -15.66 19.94 -7.44
N TYR A 73 -14.59 19.14 -7.47
CA TYR A 73 -13.78 18.85 -6.29
C TYR A 73 -12.50 19.68 -6.25
N SER A 74 -12.19 20.18 -5.07
CA SER A 74 -10.87 20.76 -4.78
C SER A 74 -9.91 19.63 -4.43
N MET A 75 -8.75 19.59 -5.08
CA MET A 75 -7.73 18.55 -4.88
C MET A 75 -6.35 19.13 -4.63
N MET A 76 -5.55 18.39 -3.87
CA MET A 76 -4.11 18.60 -3.78
C MET A 76 -3.39 17.57 -4.64
N GLU A 77 -2.51 18.06 -5.52
CA GLU A 77 -1.76 17.21 -6.45
C GLU A 77 -0.31 17.09 -6.02
N THR A 78 0.21 15.87 -6.14
CA THR A 78 1.64 15.57 -6.01
C THR A 78 2.05 14.73 -7.20
N CYS A 79 3.04 15.19 -7.98
CA CYS A 79 3.60 14.49 -9.12
C CYS A 79 4.81 13.65 -8.67
N VAL A 80 4.74 12.36 -8.88
CA VAL A 80 5.74 11.37 -8.46
C VAL A 80 6.36 10.75 -9.70
N PRO A 81 7.65 10.99 -9.99
CA PRO A 81 8.30 10.34 -11.13
C PRO A 81 8.40 8.83 -10.90
N VAL A 82 8.22 8.06 -11.97
CA VAL A 82 8.39 6.60 -11.96
C VAL A 82 9.74 6.27 -12.53
N CYS A 83 10.66 5.85 -11.66
CA CYS A 83 11.98 5.40 -12.06
C CYS A 83 11.99 3.89 -12.29
N HIS A 84 12.48 3.46 -13.46
CA HIS A 84 12.70 2.06 -13.79
C HIS A 84 14.08 1.92 -14.43
N GLU A 85 14.91 1.01 -13.92
CA GLU A 85 16.30 0.81 -14.39
C GLU A 85 17.11 2.12 -14.49
N GLY A 86 16.94 3.00 -13.50
CA GLY A 86 17.67 4.28 -13.45
C GLY A 86 17.16 5.35 -14.41
N ARG A 87 16.04 5.13 -15.10
CA ARG A 87 15.43 6.10 -16.04
C ARG A 87 14.03 6.47 -15.56
N ILE A 88 13.68 7.74 -15.67
CA ILE A 88 12.30 8.18 -15.45
C ILE A 88 11.50 7.90 -16.70
N ILE A 89 10.47 7.04 -16.58
CA ILE A 89 9.67 6.56 -17.72
C ILE A 89 8.25 7.12 -17.72
N ALA A 90 7.75 7.60 -16.58
CA ALA A 90 6.39 8.07 -16.40
C ALA A 90 6.29 8.98 -15.17
N VAL A 91 5.11 9.56 -14.95
CA VAL A 91 4.76 10.28 -13.72
C VAL A 91 3.45 9.73 -13.18
N VAL A 92 3.40 9.45 -11.88
CA VAL A 92 2.15 9.20 -11.17
C VAL A 92 1.71 10.47 -10.47
N THR A 93 0.49 10.95 -10.73
CA THR A 93 -0.12 11.98 -9.88
C THR A 93 -0.86 11.33 -8.73
N ARG A 94 -0.63 11.83 -7.53
CA ARG A 94 -1.41 11.56 -6.32
C ARG A 94 -2.34 12.74 -6.09
N GLU A 95 -3.63 12.49 -6.21
CA GLU A 95 -4.68 13.53 -6.24
C GLU A 95 -5.61 13.35 -5.04
N ALA A 96 -5.36 14.11 -3.97
CA ALA A 96 -6.13 14.03 -2.73
C ALA A 96 -7.34 14.97 -2.78
N ASN A 97 -8.54 14.43 -2.59
CA ASN A 97 -9.77 15.21 -2.49
C ASN A 97 -9.80 15.98 -1.16
N LEU A 98 -9.78 17.29 -1.23
CA LEU A 98 -9.82 18.16 -0.05
C LEU A 98 -11.24 18.38 0.50
N SER A 99 -12.26 18.09 -0.29
CA SER A 99 -13.68 18.27 0.09
C SER A 99 -14.25 17.01 0.76
N SER A 100 -13.54 15.89 0.71
CA SER A 100 -13.97 14.63 1.31
C SER A 100 -13.61 14.59 2.79
N PRO A 101 -14.55 14.27 3.70
CA PRO A 101 -14.17 13.86 5.02
C PRO A 101 -13.30 12.59 4.89
N ARG A 102 -12.07 12.67 5.33
CA ARG A 102 -11.23 11.46 5.47
C ARG A 102 -12.01 10.52 6.38
N LEU A 103 -12.25 9.30 5.91
CA LEU A 103 -12.87 8.29 6.77
C LEU A 103 -12.05 8.21 8.05
N SER A 104 -12.67 8.56 9.18
CA SER A 104 -12.03 8.53 10.51
C SER A 104 -11.87 7.08 10.98
N LEU A 105 -11.16 6.27 10.20
CA LEU A 105 -10.86 4.86 10.49
C LEU A 105 -9.60 4.72 11.35
N GLY A 106 -9.20 5.77 12.08
CA GLY A 106 -7.93 5.78 12.80
C GLY A 106 -6.71 5.89 11.87
N PHE A 107 -6.92 6.32 10.62
CA PHE A 107 -5.85 6.65 9.67
C PHE A 107 -5.29 8.03 10.01
N GLU A 108 -4.67 8.11 11.16
CA GLU A 108 -3.96 9.30 11.59
C GLU A 108 -2.62 9.36 10.86
N GLY A 109 -2.34 10.45 10.20
CA GLY A 109 -1.05 10.89 9.65
C GLY A 109 -0.01 9.84 9.19
N TRP A 110 0.09 8.71 9.89
CA TRP A 110 1.08 7.68 9.61
C TRP A 110 0.86 6.94 8.27
N THR A 111 -0.39 6.76 7.83
CA THR A 111 -0.67 6.12 6.53
C THR A 111 -0.24 7.03 5.40
N VAL A 112 -0.48 8.34 5.54
CA VAL A 112 -0.04 9.35 4.58
C VAL A 112 1.48 9.45 4.57
N ALA A 113 2.15 9.39 5.73
CA ALA A 113 3.61 9.38 5.83
C ALA A 113 4.22 8.12 5.19
N ALA A 114 3.59 6.95 5.37
CA ALA A 114 3.99 5.72 4.68
C ALA A 114 3.81 5.84 3.16
N ALA A 115 2.69 6.42 2.71
CA ALA A 115 2.46 6.70 1.29
C ALA A 115 3.48 7.69 0.71
N ASP A 116 3.85 8.74 1.46
CA ASP A 116 4.92 9.67 1.07
C ASP A 116 6.26 8.93 0.88
N THR A 117 6.58 8.02 1.80
CA THR A 117 7.79 7.19 1.71
C THR A 117 7.76 6.31 0.45
N LEU A 118 6.64 5.64 0.17
CA LEU A 118 6.48 4.82 -1.05
C LEU A 118 6.59 5.67 -2.34
N CYS A 119 6.07 6.90 -2.33
CA CYS A 119 6.24 7.84 -3.44
C CYS A 119 7.72 8.19 -3.67
N GLN A 120 8.48 8.45 -2.60
CA GLN A 120 9.92 8.68 -2.70
C GLN A 120 10.67 7.44 -3.18
N MET A 121 10.26 6.24 -2.74
CA MET A 121 10.81 4.98 -3.24
C MET A 121 10.53 4.77 -4.73
N MET A 122 9.33 5.13 -5.21
CA MET A 122 8.98 5.09 -6.64
C MET A 122 9.90 6.00 -7.47
N ALA A 123 10.16 7.20 -6.98
CA ALA A 123 11.07 8.14 -7.65
C ALA A 123 12.52 7.63 -7.73
N ARG A 124 12.92 6.75 -6.80
CA ARG A 124 14.25 6.11 -6.79
C ARG A 124 14.30 4.74 -7.47
N GLY A 125 13.18 4.22 -7.97
CA GLY A 125 13.09 2.88 -8.54
C GLY A 125 13.12 1.75 -7.51
N GLU A 126 12.78 2.03 -6.24
CA GLU A 126 12.72 1.06 -5.15
C GLU A 126 11.29 0.50 -4.94
N TYR A 127 10.30 1.03 -5.65
CA TYR A 127 8.90 0.64 -5.64
C TYR A 127 8.27 0.89 -7.02
N PRO A 128 7.40 0.00 -7.55
CA PRO A 128 6.97 -1.28 -6.97
C PRO A 128 8.10 -2.29 -6.90
N TYR A 129 7.95 -3.32 -6.05
CA TYR A 129 8.98 -4.35 -5.82
C TYR A 129 9.02 -5.34 -6.98
N ASP A 130 10.23 -5.66 -7.49
CA ASP A 130 10.44 -6.49 -8.68
C ASP A 130 10.02 -7.95 -8.52
N SER A 131 10.04 -8.46 -7.30
CA SER A 131 9.79 -9.87 -6.99
C SER A 131 8.72 -10.06 -5.93
N THR A 132 7.46 -9.83 -6.28
CA THR A 132 6.35 -10.29 -5.43
C THR A 132 5.86 -11.60 -5.98
N PRO A 133 6.09 -12.75 -5.29
CA PRO A 133 5.53 -14.02 -5.73
C PRO A 133 4.01 -13.90 -5.86
N GLN A 134 3.49 -14.22 -7.03
CA GLN A 134 2.04 -14.25 -7.25
C GLN A 134 1.50 -15.54 -6.65
N VAL A 135 1.07 -15.50 -5.40
CA VAL A 135 0.27 -16.58 -4.81
C VAL A 135 -1.19 -16.27 -5.07
N THR A 136 -1.85 -17.11 -5.83
CA THR A 136 -3.09 -16.80 -6.58
C THR A 136 -4.40 -17.23 -5.91
N SER A 137 -4.46 -17.66 -4.66
CA SER A 137 -5.71 -18.26 -4.18
C SER A 137 -6.74 -17.26 -3.61
N HIS A 138 -6.35 -16.21 -2.94
CA HIS A 138 -7.29 -15.29 -2.29
C HIS A 138 -6.92 -13.82 -2.54
N GLY A 139 -7.88 -12.92 -2.41
CA GLY A 139 -7.66 -11.49 -2.62
C GLY A 139 -6.49 -10.95 -1.77
N VAL A 140 -5.64 -10.11 -2.38
CA VAL A 140 -4.53 -9.46 -1.68
C VAL A 140 -5.07 -8.60 -0.54
N PRO A 141 -4.50 -8.68 0.70
CA PRO A 141 -4.88 -7.81 1.80
C PRO A 141 -4.82 -6.33 1.41
N ARG A 142 -5.84 -5.57 1.75
CA ARG A 142 -5.94 -4.12 1.52
C ARG A 142 -5.84 -3.36 2.84
N VAL A 143 -5.62 -2.06 2.77
CA VAL A 143 -5.50 -1.19 3.94
C VAL A 143 -6.76 -1.25 4.83
N LEU A 144 -7.94 -1.32 4.24
CA LEU A 144 -9.21 -1.43 4.96
C LEU A 144 -9.43 -2.78 5.64
N ASP A 145 -8.81 -3.85 5.14
CA ASP A 145 -8.88 -5.17 5.78
C ASP A 145 -8.12 -5.18 7.11
N GLY A 146 -7.04 -4.40 7.18
CA GLY A 146 -6.22 -4.18 8.36
C GLY A 146 -4.81 -3.75 7.98
N ALA A 147 -4.23 -2.82 8.73
CA ALA A 147 -2.88 -2.31 8.49
C ALA A 147 -2.14 -2.05 9.80
N LEU A 148 -0.84 -2.37 9.81
CA LEU A 148 0.10 -2.03 10.88
C LEU A 148 1.29 -1.28 10.29
N LEU A 149 1.86 -0.37 11.08
CA LEU A 149 3.17 0.23 10.80
C LEU A 149 4.21 -0.39 11.73
N LEU A 150 5.28 -0.90 11.17
CA LEU A 150 6.45 -1.38 11.90
C LEU A 150 7.60 -0.39 11.76
N ASP A 151 8.42 -0.27 12.80
CA ASP A 151 9.72 0.40 12.72
C ASP A 151 10.80 -0.50 12.07
N ALA A 152 12.04 0.00 12.03
CA ALA A 152 13.17 -0.71 11.44
C ALA A 152 13.50 -2.03 12.18
N GLU A 153 13.18 -2.14 13.45
CA GLU A 153 13.38 -3.30 14.31
C GLU A 153 12.20 -4.29 14.24
N GLY A 154 11.11 -3.94 13.53
CA GLY A 154 9.90 -4.76 13.42
C GLY A 154 8.93 -4.62 14.59
N ARG A 155 9.06 -3.53 15.38
CA ARG A 155 8.12 -3.20 16.45
C ARG A 155 6.90 -2.50 15.87
N VAL A 156 5.73 -2.86 16.35
CA VAL A 156 4.47 -2.23 15.95
C VAL A 156 4.41 -0.80 16.51
N GLN A 157 4.39 0.19 15.64
CA GLN A 157 4.20 1.59 15.98
C GLN A 157 2.72 1.98 15.99
N HIS A 158 2.00 1.52 14.97
CA HIS A 158 0.58 1.75 14.79
C HIS A 158 -0.13 0.50 14.31
N ALA A 159 -1.39 0.33 14.69
CA ALA A 159 -2.25 -0.75 14.22
C ALA A 159 -3.69 -0.24 14.07
N THR A 160 -4.32 -0.53 12.93
CA THR A 160 -5.75 -0.25 12.75
C THR A 160 -6.59 -1.25 13.57
N PRO A 161 -7.84 -0.89 13.94
CA PRO A 161 -8.73 -1.80 14.67
C PRO A 161 -8.93 -3.15 13.97
N ASN A 162 -9.02 -3.15 12.63
CA ASN A 162 -9.18 -4.38 11.85
C ASN A 162 -7.92 -5.26 11.93
N ALA A 163 -6.71 -4.67 11.87
CA ALA A 163 -5.48 -5.43 12.07
C ALA A 163 -5.40 -6.05 13.46
N VAL A 164 -5.76 -5.30 14.50
CA VAL A 164 -5.84 -5.83 15.88
C VAL A 164 -6.84 -6.99 15.95
N SER A 165 -7.98 -6.88 15.26
CA SER A 165 -8.98 -7.97 15.18
C SER A 165 -8.42 -9.21 14.50
N CYS A 166 -7.69 -9.07 13.38
CA CYS A 166 -6.99 -10.17 12.71
C CYS A 166 -5.99 -10.86 13.65
N LEU A 167 -5.15 -10.08 14.36
CA LEU A 167 -4.19 -10.61 15.32
C LEU A 167 -4.84 -11.35 16.48
N ARG A 168 -5.97 -10.84 17.01
CA ARG A 168 -6.75 -11.51 18.04
C ARG A 168 -7.32 -12.85 17.59
N ARG A 169 -7.74 -12.97 16.32
CA ARG A 169 -8.21 -14.23 15.75
C ARG A 169 -7.09 -15.27 15.67
N LEU A 170 -5.86 -14.87 15.39
CA LEU A 170 -4.69 -15.74 15.51
C LEU A 170 -4.41 -16.15 16.95
N GLY A 171 -4.92 -15.41 17.95
CA GLY A 171 -4.76 -15.69 19.37
C GLY A 171 -3.87 -14.70 20.12
N ILE A 172 -3.36 -13.65 19.45
CA ILE A 172 -2.61 -12.58 20.07
C ILE A 172 -3.60 -11.68 20.82
N ARG A 173 -3.64 -11.81 22.14
CA ARG A 173 -4.59 -11.08 23.01
C ARG A 173 -3.95 -9.85 23.67
N THR A 174 -2.65 -9.73 23.59
CA THR A 174 -1.89 -8.64 24.20
C THR A 174 -2.01 -7.35 23.37
N HIS A 175 -1.69 -6.22 24.00
CA HIS A 175 -1.53 -4.96 23.28
C HIS A 175 -0.25 -5.05 22.45
N VAL A 176 -0.34 -4.93 21.12
CA VAL A 176 0.77 -5.19 20.20
C VAL A 176 1.69 -3.99 19.98
N THR A 177 1.21 -2.76 20.23
CA THR A 177 2.01 -1.54 20.05
C THR A 177 3.25 -1.57 20.96
N GLY A 178 4.41 -1.25 20.38
CA GLY A 178 5.72 -1.31 21.04
C GLY A 178 6.37 -2.70 21.04
N LYS A 179 5.65 -3.76 20.66
CA LYS A 179 6.15 -5.13 20.61
C LYS A 179 6.66 -5.51 19.24
N VAL A 180 7.59 -6.45 19.18
CA VAL A 180 8.09 -7.02 17.92
C VAL A 180 7.04 -7.99 17.37
N LEU A 181 6.44 -7.68 16.22
CA LEU A 181 5.35 -8.45 15.64
C LEU A 181 5.72 -9.92 15.44
N ALA A 182 6.93 -10.20 14.97
CA ALA A 182 7.42 -11.55 14.72
C ALA A 182 7.44 -12.41 16.01
N GLN A 183 7.81 -11.83 17.17
CA GLN A 183 7.79 -12.53 18.44
C GLN A 183 6.38 -12.90 18.86
N GLU A 184 5.44 -11.93 18.81
CA GLU A 184 4.04 -12.18 19.18
C GLU A 184 3.39 -13.27 18.30
N ILE A 185 3.73 -13.32 17.01
CA ILE A 185 3.22 -14.35 16.10
C ILE A 185 3.86 -15.70 16.40
N THR A 186 5.17 -15.75 16.64
CA THR A 186 5.88 -16.99 16.98
C THR A 186 5.31 -17.65 18.24
N GLU A 187 5.03 -16.85 19.28
CA GLU A 187 4.42 -17.34 20.53
C GLU A 187 3.06 -18.01 20.32
N VAL A 188 2.31 -17.58 19.31
CA VAL A 188 0.95 -18.08 19.05
C VAL A 188 0.94 -19.32 18.16
N ILE A 189 1.87 -19.42 17.21
CA ILE A 189 1.97 -20.59 16.31
C ILE A 189 2.39 -21.84 17.10
N GLY A 190 3.04 -21.67 18.26
CA GLY A 190 3.32 -22.75 19.22
C GLY A 190 4.67 -23.40 19.07
N ASP A 191 5.07 -24.13 20.11
CA ASP A 191 6.33 -24.82 20.24
C ASP A 191 6.54 -25.86 19.11
N GLY A 192 7.62 -25.68 18.34
CA GLY A 192 8.14 -26.67 17.41
C GLY A 192 7.82 -26.45 15.93
N THR A 193 6.94 -25.53 15.58
CA THR A 193 6.76 -25.12 14.18
C THR A 193 7.76 -24.01 13.89
N LEU A 194 8.85 -24.34 13.20
CA LEU A 194 9.72 -23.32 12.62
C LEU A 194 8.86 -22.45 11.71
N ILE A 195 8.81 -21.14 11.97
CA ILE A 195 8.23 -20.21 11.02
C ILE A 195 9.01 -20.40 9.73
N GLU A 196 8.33 -20.75 8.64
CA GLU A 196 8.96 -20.82 7.33
C GLU A 196 9.71 -19.50 7.06
N GLU A 197 10.87 -19.57 6.43
CA GLU A 197 11.70 -18.39 6.17
C GLU A 197 10.92 -17.29 5.44
N SER A 198 10.05 -17.67 4.50
CA SER A 198 9.15 -16.80 3.77
C SER A 198 8.20 -16.01 4.71
N MET A 199 7.65 -16.68 5.72
CA MET A 199 6.78 -16.06 6.71
C MET A 199 7.56 -15.10 7.60
N ALA A 200 8.75 -15.50 8.06
CA ALA A 200 9.60 -14.65 8.90
C ALA A 200 9.98 -13.34 8.22
N VAL A 201 10.37 -13.38 6.93
CA VAL A 201 10.75 -12.15 6.21
C VAL A 201 9.56 -11.20 6.00
N VAL A 202 8.33 -11.73 5.82
CA VAL A 202 7.12 -10.90 5.70
C VAL A 202 6.74 -10.30 7.05
N VAL A 203 6.65 -11.12 8.10
CA VAL A 203 6.25 -10.66 9.44
C VAL A 203 7.26 -9.64 10.01
N MET A 204 8.54 -9.77 9.66
CA MET A 204 9.56 -8.77 9.97
C MET A 204 9.51 -7.55 9.04
N GLY A 205 8.66 -7.56 8.01
CA GLY A 205 8.56 -6.47 7.03
C GLY A 205 9.81 -6.32 6.15
N ARG A 206 10.49 -7.42 5.82
CA ARG A 206 11.72 -7.40 5.03
C ARG A 206 11.52 -7.72 3.55
N ALA A 207 10.40 -8.36 3.20
CA ALA A 207 10.03 -8.68 1.83
C ALA A 207 8.57 -8.32 1.57
N SER A 208 8.25 -7.94 0.33
CA SER A 208 6.89 -7.58 -0.09
C SER A 208 6.01 -8.79 -0.39
N TRP A 209 6.38 -9.96 0.07
CA TRP A 209 5.67 -11.19 -0.17
C TRP A 209 4.35 -11.23 0.61
N ARG A 210 3.51 -12.17 0.22
CA ARG A 210 2.30 -12.54 0.92
C ARG A 210 2.50 -13.89 1.58
N VAL A 211 2.05 -14.01 2.82
CA VAL A 211 2.02 -15.26 3.57
C VAL A 211 0.66 -15.44 4.22
N GLU A 212 0.28 -16.69 4.46
CA GLU A 212 -0.92 -17.04 5.21
C GLU A 212 -0.50 -17.75 6.50
N ILE A 213 -0.98 -17.21 7.61
CA ILE A 213 -0.67 -17.71 8.94
C ILE A 213 -1.92 -18.37 9.48
N ALA A 214 -1.85 -19.68 9.66
CA ALA A 214 -2.91 -20.44 10.29
C ALA A 214 -2.59 -20.69 11.77
N ALA A 215 -3.50 -20.30 12.64
CA ALA A 215 -3.41 -20.58 14.07
C ALA A 215 -4.81 -20.83 14.64
N ARG A 216 -4.95 -21.88 15.43
CA ARG A 216 -6.24 -22.34 15.97
C ARG A 216 -7.23 -22.64 14.83
N ALA A 217 -8.37 -21.93 14.78
CA ALA A 217 -9.40 -22.09 13.76
C ALA A 217 -9.43 -20.91 12.76
N SER A 218 -8.38 -20.10 12.71
CA SER A 218 -8.33 -18.89 11.90
C SER A 218 -7.10 -18.87 11.01
N THR A 219 -7.27 -18.33 9.80
CA THR A 219 -6.18 -18.09 8.86
C THR A 219 -6.15 -16.60 8.51
N VAL A 220 -5.01 -15.96 8.68
CA VAL A 220 -4.80 -14.55 8.35
C VAL A 220 -3.77 -14.44 7.24
N SER A 221 -4.16 -13.83 6.13
CA SER A 221 -3.25 -13.43 5.07
C SER A 221 -2.54 -12.14 5.47
N MET A 222 -1.21 -12.10 5.35
CA MET A 222 -0.38 -10.93 5.61
C MET A 222 0.49 -10.61 4.40
N ARG A 223 0.65 -9.32 4.12
CA ARG A 223 1.57 -8.80 3.10
C ARG A 223 2.35 -7.64 3.69
N ALA A 224 3.66 -7.65 3.51
CA ALA A 224 4.51 -6.51 3.87
C ALA A 224 4.70 -5.55 2.70
N LEU A 225 4.84 -4.28 3.02
CA LEU A 225 5.34 -3.22 2.16
C LEU A 225 6.57 -2.62 2.86
N PRO A 226 7.78 -3.13 2.58
CA PRO A 226 9.01 -2.62 3.18
C PRO A 226 9.19 -1.13 2.85
N LEU A 227 9.52 -0.33 3.85
CA LEU A 227 9.82 1.10 3.70
C LEU A 227 11.33 1.31 3.82
N VAL A 228 11.94 1.87 2.76
CA VAL A 228 13.39 2.07 2.68
C VAL A 228 13.73 3.48 2.19
N ASN A 229 14.95 3.91 2.47
CA ASN A 229 15.56 5.09 1.88
C ASN A 229 16.97 4.70 1.43
N GLY A 230 17.11 4.28 0.18
CA GLY A 230 18.31 3.62 -0.31
C GLY A 230 18.57 2.33 0.48
N ARG A 231 19.76 2.22 1.05
CA ARG A 231 20.12 1.04 1.87
C ARG A 231 19.57 1.08 3.31
N LYS A 232 19.02 2.22 3.74
CA LYS A 232 18.51 2.38 5.10
C LYS A 232 17.08 1.87 5.17
N ARG A 233 16.83 0.87 6.02
CA ARG A 233 15.50 0.42 6.38
C ARG A 233 14.83 1.45 7.30
N LEU A 234 13.58 1.82 6.99
CA LEU A 234 12.75 2.71 7.80
C LEU A 234 11.70 1.93 8.59
N GLY A 235 11.29 0.78 8.09
CA GLY A 235 10.24 -0.05 8.67
C GLY A 235 9.46 -0.79 7.62
N ALA A 236 8.17 -1.01 7.86
CA ALA A 236 7.25 -1.61 6.88
C ALA A 236 5.80 -1.29 7.23
N VAL A 237 4.93 -1.28 6.22
CA VAL A 237 3.49 -1.44 6.41
C VAL A 237 3.15 -2.92 6.24
N ILE A 238 2.46 -3.51 7.22
CA ILE A 238 1.90 -4.86 7.13
C ILE A 238 0.40 -4.75 6.88
N LEU A 239 -0.06 -5.33 5.79
CA LEU A 239 -1.49 -5.46 5.49
C LEU A 239 -1.96 -6.84 5.96
N THR A 240 -3.14 -6.90 6.57
CA THR A 240 -3.69 -8.14 7.13
C THR A 240 -5.12 -8.34 6.66
N ARG A 241 -5.52 -9.59 6.40
CA ARG A 241 -6.89 -9.96 6.06
C ARG A 241 -7.22 -11.33 6.65
N ASP A 242 -8.35 -11.44 7.30
CA ASP A 242 -8.92 -12.74 7.69
C ASP A 242 -9.44 -13.47 6.46
N VAL A 243 -8.90 -14.64 6.19
CA VAL A 243 -9.27 -15.52 5.07
C VAL A 243 -9.84 -16.86 5.53
N SER A 244 -10.19 -16.97 6.81
CA SER A 244 -10.67 -18.22 7.43
C SER A 244 -11.91 -18.81 6.75
N GLU A 245 -12.87 -17.96 6.37
CA GLU A 245 -14.09 -18.41 5.68
C GLU A 245 -13.81 -18.91 4.27
N VAL A 246 -12.91 -18.24 3.57
CA VAL A 246 -12.54 -18.62 2.20
C VAL A 246 -11.88 -19.99 2.21
N HIS A 247 -10.93 -20.23 3.12
CA HIS A 247 -10.30 -21.54 3.29
C HIS A 247 -11.30 -22.64 3.64
N ARG A 248 -12.27 -22.34 4.49
CA ARG A 248 -13.31 -23.32 4.86
C ARG A 248 -14.14 -23.71 3.65
N HIS A 249 -14.59 -22.77 2.85
CA HIS A 249 -15.37 -23.06 1.65
C HIS A 249 -14.56 -23.88 0.62
N GLU A 250 -13.29 -23.61 0.44
CA GLU A 250 -12.44 -24.41 -0.45
C GLU A 250 -12.27 -25.85 0.03
N GLN A 251 -12.05 -26.04 1.34
CA GLN A 251 -11.98 -27.37 1.94
C GLN A 251 -13.28 -28.15 1.78
N GLU A 252 -14.43 -27.48 1.95
CA GLU A 252 -15.75 -28.08 1.74
C GLU A 252 -15.99 -28.47 0.27
N LEU A 253 -15.45 -27.72 -0.70
CA LEU A 253 -15.54 -28.06 -2.11
C LEU A 253 -14.66 -29.25 -2.44
N MET A 254 -13.41 -29.29 -1.95
CA MET A 254 -12.47 -30.40 -2.19
C MET A 254 -12.89 -31.71 -1.53
N THR A 255 -13.76 -31.68 -0.51
CA THR A 255 -14.25 -32.92 0.14
C THR A 255 -15.54 -33.47 -0.48
N LYS A 256 -16.10 -32.81 -1.48
CA LYS A 256 -17.33 -33.21 -2.19
C LYS A 256 -17.07 -33.92 -3.52
N ASP A 257 -15.82 -33.93 -3.98
CA ASP A 257 -15.35 -34.69 -5.13
C ASP A 257 -14.67 -36.00 -4.66
#